data_eccff133ed4f72d8e6c9bc09e264f3da
#
_entry.id   eccff133ed4f72d8e6c9bc09e264f3da
#
_cell.length_a   1.000
_cell.length_b   1.000
_cell.length_c   1.000
_cell.angle_alpha   90.00
_cell.angle_beta   90.00
_cell.angle_gamma   90.00
#
_symmetry.space_group_name_H-M   'P 1'
#
loop_
_entity.id
_entity.type
_entity.pdbx_description
1 polymer ?
#
loop_
_entity_poly.entity_id
_entity_poly.type
_entity_poly.pdbx_seq_one_letter_code
_entity_poly.pdbx_strand_id
1 'polypeptide(L)'
;MNRILFFLTPKAMCAYLHDDFTIRQALEKMEASGYAALPILNRRGEYRGTLTEGDLLWALKNMCYMDMRQAEARRIMEISRRKDNIPVRVTASMHDLIDRASNQNFVPVVDDYGSFIGLITRKAIIQYCRDQLFPED
;
A
#
# COMPACT_ATOMS: atom_id res chain seq x y z
N MET A 1 23.01 -4.50 -11.34
CA MET A 1 22.53 -4.22 -9.97
C MET A 1 21.14 -3.61 -10.03
N ASN A 2 20.24 -4.08 -9.20
CA ASN A 2 18.87 -3.57 -9.19
C ASN A 2 18.76 -2.36 -8.26
N ARG A 3 18.70 -1.17 -8.84
CA ARG A 3 18.71 0.08 -8.09
C ARG A 3 17.47 0.32 -7.22
N ILE A 4 16.34 -0.26 -7.58
CA ILE A 4 15.12 0.02 -6.84
C ILE A 4 15.17 -0.48 -5.39
N LEU A 5 15.98 -1.51 -5.12
CA LEU A 5 16.12 -2.03 -3.76
C LEU A 5 16.76 -1.04 -2.79
N PHE A 6 17.48 -0.03 -3.29
CA PHE A 6 18.03 1.02 -2.43
C PHE A 6 16.95 1.88 -1.78
N PHE A 7 15.77 1.92 -2.36
CA PHE A 7 14.68 2.77 -1.88
C PHE A 7 13.64 1.97 -1.11
N LEU A 8 13.83 0.66 -0.99
CA LEU A 8 12.85 -0.23 -0.41
C LEU A 8 12.73 -0.04 1.10
N THR A 9 11.49 0.15 1.57
CA THR A 9 11.16 -0.07 2.96
C THR A 9 10.77 -1.54 3.06
N PRO A 10 11.58 -2.37 3.74
CA PRO A 10 11.32 -3.82 3.76
C PRO A 10 10.05 -4.16 4.52
N LYS A 11 9.45 -5.29 4.18
CA LYS A 11 8.19 -5.75 4.75
C LYS A 11 8.17 -5.68 6.28
N ALA A 12 9.27 -6.06 6.92
CA ALA A 12 9.35 -6.07 8.38
C ALA A 12 9.15 -4.68 9.00
N MET A 13 9.36 -3.63 8.22
CA MET A 13 9.20 -2.25 8.68
C MET A 13 7.93 -1.58 8.14
N CYS A 14 7.11 -2.32 7.41
CA CYS A 14 5.88 -1.81 6.83
C CYS A 14 4.69 -2.13 7.74
N ALA A 15 3.72 -1.21 7.75
CA ALA A 15 2.38 -1.53 8.23
C ALA A 15 1.59 -2.11 7.07
N TYR A 16 0.82 -3.17 7.29
CA TYR A 16 -0.02 -3.77 6.26
C TYR A 16 -1.20 -4.48 6.90
N LEU A 17 -2.21 -4.78 6.08
CA LEU A 17 -3.42 -5.45 6.48
C LEU A 17 -3.42 -6.86 5.91
N HIS A 18 -4.15 -7.77 6.57
CA HIS A 18 -4.43 -9.08 5.98
C HIS A 18 -5.80 -9.05 5.30
N ASP A 19 -5.94 -9.80 4.21
CA ASP A 19 -7.17 -9.81 3.41
C ASP A 19 -8.37 -10.41 4.17
N ASP A 20 -8.11 -11.13 5.26
CA ASP A 20 -9.18 -11.67 6.11
C ASP A 20 -9.57 -10.72 7.26
N PHE A 21 -8.99 -9.53 7.31
CA PHE A 21 -9.33 -8.55 8.35
C PHE A 21 -10.76 -8.05 8.20
N THR A 22 -11.38 -7.77 9.34
CA THR A 22 -12.64 -7.03 9.39
C THR A 22 -12.37 -5.54 9.20
N ILE A 23 -13.42 -4.78 8.93
CA ILE A 23 -13.33 -3.32 8.83
C ILE A 23 -12.80 -2.72 10.13
N ARG A 24 -13.25 -3.26 11.28
CA ARG A 24 -12.76 -2.79 12.57
C ARG A 24 -11.27 -3.00 12.73
N GLN A 25 -10.76 -4.18 12.38
CA GLN A 25 -9.32 -4.47 12.47
C GLN A 25 -8.53 -3.52 11.58
N ALA A 26 -9.04 -3.22 10.38
CA ALA A 26 -8.39 -2.29 9.48
C ALA A 26 -8.36 -0.87 10.04
N LEU A 27 -9.47 -0.42 10.61
CA LEU A 27 -9.55 0.90 11.25
C LEU A 27 -8.52 1.03 12.37
N GLU A 28 -8.43 0.02 13.23
CA GLU A 28 -7.46 0.02 14.33
C GLU A 28 -6.04 0.05 13.82
N LYS A 29 -5.73 -0.71 12.76
CA LYS A 29 -4.39 -0.73 12.18
C LYS A 29 -4.04 0.60 11.54
N MET A 30 -4.96 1.21 10.83
CA MET A 30 -4.74 2.52 10.22
C MET A 30 -4.53 3.60 11.28
N GLU A 31 -5.32 3.60 12.33
CA GLU A 31 -5.16 4.54 13.42
C GLU A 31 -3.79 4.38 14.08
N ALA A 32 -3.41 3.15 14.38
CA ALA A 32 -2.13 2.86 15.04
C ALA A 32 -0.94 3.23 14.17
N SER A 33 -1.03 3.02 12.86
CA SER A 33 0.09 3.29 11.95
C SER A 33 0.17 4.75 11.52
N GLY A 34 -0.96 5.47 11.53
CA GLY A 34 -1.02 6.86 11.09
C GLY A 34 -0.99 7.05 9.58
N TYR A 35 -1.01 5.98 8.78
CA TYR A 35 -0.99 6.09 7.33
C TYR A 35 -2.40 6.15 6.76
N ALA A 36 -2.56 6.91 5.68
CA ALA A 36 -3.84 7.07 4.99
C ALA A 36 -4.15 5.90 4.04
N ALA A 37 -3.18 5.07 3.74
CA ALA A 37 -3.34 3.91 2.86
C ALA A 37 -2.37 2.82 3.28
N LEU A 38 -2.84 1.57 3.27
CA LEU A 38 -2.03 0.41 3.63
C LEU A 38 -2.18 -0.69 2.59
N PRO A 39 -1.10 -1.42 2.29
CA PRO A 39 -1.21 -2.61 1.45
C PRO A 39 -1.96 -3.73 2.15
N ILE A 40 -2.66 -4.53 1.37
CA ILE A 40 -3.38 -5.71 1.84
C ILE A 40 -2.62 -6.94 1.34
N LEU A 41 -2.32 -7.85 2.26
CA LEU A 41 -1.64 -9.11 1.95
C LEU A 41 -2.53 -10.28 2.33
N ASN A 42 -2.40 -11.39 1.63
CA ASN A 42 -3.01 -12.63 2.10
C ASN A 42 -2.09 -13.29 3.15
N ARG A 43 -2.52 -14.41 3.70
CA ARG A 43 -1.75 -15.10 4.76
C ARG A 43 -0.47 -15.76 4.24
N ARG A 44 -0.32 -15.87 2.93
CA ARG A 44 0.93 -16.33 2.30
C ARG A 44 1.90 -15.19 2.04
N GLY A 45 1.50 -13.94 2.34
CA GLY A 45 2.34 -12.78 2.13
C GLY A 45 2.27 -12.18 0.74
N GLU A 46 1.33 -12.63 -0.09
CA GLU A 46 1.15 -12.08 -1.42
C GLU A 46 0.36 -10.77 -1.37
N TYR A 47 0.75 -9.82 -2.22
CA TYR A 47 0.06 -8.53 -2.31
C TYR A 47 -1.30 -8.72 -2.99
N ARG A 48 -2.36 -8.22 -2.33
CA ARG A 48 -3.74 -8.38 -2.80
C ARG A 48 -4.41 -7.08 -3.18
N GLY A 49 -3.89 -5.95 -2.76
CA GLY A 49 -4.48 -4.66 -3.06
C GLY A 49 -4.11 -3.61 -2.03
N THR A 50 -4.76 -2.46 -2.10
CA THR A 50 -4.50 -1.33 -1.21
C THR A 50 -5.81 -0.81 -0.65
N LEU A 51 -5.86 -0.59 0.66
CA LEU A 51 -7.02 0.01 1.32
C LEU A 51 -6.67 1.42 1.77
N THR A 52 -7.55 2.38 1.44
CA THR A 52 -7.37 3.79 1.82
C THR A 52 -8.42 4.20 2.84
N GLU A 53 -8.14 5.30 3.55
CA GLU A 53 -9.13 5.92 4.43
C GLU A 53 -10.40 6.28 3.65
N GLY A 54 -10.24 6.74 2.41
CA GLY A 54 -11.38 7.05 1.55
C GLY A 54 -12.25 5.84 1.25
N ASP A 55 -11.63 4.67 1.03
CA ASP A 55 -12.38 3.44 0.81
C ASP A 55 -13.26 3.10 2.03
N LEU A 56 -12.71 3.27 3.22
CA LEU A 56 -13.44 3.03 4.46
C LEU A 56 -14.57 4.03 4.66
N LEU A 57 -14.31 5.30 4.35
CA LEU A 57 -15.32 6.35 4.46
C LEU A 57 -16.50 6.09 3.53
N TRP A 58 -16.22 5.75 2.28
CA TRP A 58 -17.29 5.47 1.31
C TRP A 58 -18.01 4.17 1.62
N ALA A 59 -17.31 3.17 2.17
CA ALA A 59 -17.95 1.95 2.64
C ALA A 59 -18.96 2.24 3.75
N LEU A 60 -18.58 3.10 4.70
CA LEU A 60 -19.44 3.51 5.79
C LEU A 60 -20.72 4.15 5.27
N LYS A 61 -20.59 5.08 4.32
CA LYS A 61 -21.72 5.75 3.72
C LYS A 61 -22.61 4.78 2.94
N ASN A 62 -22.01 3.94 2.11
CA ASN A 62 -22.74 3.05 1.21
C ASN A 62 -23.39 1.87 1.96
N MET A 63 -22.92 1.56 3.13
CA MET A 63 -23.49 0.51 4.00
C MET A 63 -24.40 1.09 5.08
N CYS A 64 -25.03 2.24 4.79
CA CYS A 64 -26.00 2.86 5.66
C CYS A 64 -25.45 3.22 7.05
N TYR A 65 -24.23 3.76 7.09
CA TYR A 65 -23.64 4.27 8.34
C TYR A 65 -23.49 3.17 9.39
N MET A 66 -22.80 2.08 9.02
CA MET A 66 -22.60 0.94 9.90
C MET A 66 -21.97 1.38 11.24
N ASP A 67 -22.38 0.70 12.31
CA ASP A 67 -21.78 0.89 13.63
C ASP A 67 -20.58 -0.06 13.81
N MET A 68 -19.95 -0.02 15.00
CA MET A 68 -18.77 -0.86 15.26
C MET A 68 -19.09 -2.35 15.25
N ARG A 69 -20.31 -2.72 15.60
CA ARG A 69 -20.74 -4.12 15.53
C ARG A 69 -20.77 -4.61 14.10
N GLN A 70 -21.31 -3.79 13.20
CA GLN A 70 -21.33 -4.12 11.77
C GLN A 70 -19.93 -4.14 11.19
N ALA A 71 -19.06 -3.23 11.65
CA ALA A 71 -17.66 -3.21 11.23
C ALA A 71 -16.90 -4.45 11.65
N GLU A 72 -17.27 -5.08 12.77
CA GLU A 72 -16.69 -6.36 13.20
C GLU A 72 -17.15 -7.53 12.33
N ALA A 73 -18.36 -7.43 11.76
CA ALA A 73 -18.94 -8.51 10.97
C ALA A 73 -18.57 -8.45 9.49
N ARG A 74 -18.12 -7.30 9.00
CA ARG A 74 -17.78 -7.09 7.57
C ARG A 74 -16.29 -7.19 7.36
N ARG A 75 -15.90 -7.85 6.28
CA ARG A 75 -14.48 -7.97 5.91
C ARG A 75 -14.09 -6.88 4.93
N ILE A 76 -12.81 -6.49 4.98
CA ILE A 76 -12.32 -5.42 4.10
C ILE A 76 -12.39 -5.79 2.62
N MET A 77 -12.30 -7.08 2.29
CA MET A 77 -12.38 -7.51 0.89
C MET A 77 -13.80 -7.47 0.34
N GLU A 78 -14.82 -7.27 1.19
CA GLU A 78 -16.20 -7.09 0.76
C GLU A 78 -16.50 -5.67 0.31
N ILE A 79 -15.68 -4.70 0.68
CA ILE A 79 -15.93 -3.30 0.31
C ILE A 79 -15.28 -2.99 -1.04
N SER A 80 -15.92 -2.11 -1.79
CA SER A 80 -15.38 -1.64 -3.06
C SER A 80 -14.19 -0.72 -2.79
N ARG A 81 -13.04 -1.07 -3.34
CA ARG A 81 -11.87 -0.20 -3.30
C ARG A 81 -11.80 0.58 -4.61
N ARG A 82 -11.50 1.86 -4.49
CA ARG A 82 -11.50 2.74 -5.66
C ARG A 82 -10.40 2.36 -6.65
N LYS A 83 -9.21 2.06 -6.13
CA LYS A 83 -8.05 1.76 -6.97
C LYS A 83 -6.98 1.08 -6.12
N ASP A 84 -6.52 -0.07 -6.56
CA ASP A 84 -5.37 -0.71 -5.94
C ASP A 84 -4.08 -0.16 -6.55
N ASN A 85 -3.06 0.01 -5.73
CA ASN A 85 -1.74 0.39 -6.23
C ASN A 85 -1.15 -0.77 -7.03
N ILE A 86 -0.58 -0.44 -8.18
CA ILE A 86 0.02 -1.43 -9.06
C ILE A 86 1.44 -1.71 -8.59
N PRO A 87 1.79 -2.99 -8.30
CA PRO A 87 3.13 -3.32 -7.84
C PRO A 87 4.15 -3.34 -8.97
N VAL A 88 5.43 -3.31 -8.59
CA VAL A 88 6.53 -3.59 -9.49
C VAL A 88 7.28 -4.80 -8.97
N ARG A 89 7.98 -5.50 -9.87
CA ARG A 89 8.88 -6.59 -9.49
C ARG A 89 10.24 -6.02 -9.13
N VAL A 90 11.03 -6.80 -8.40
CA VAL A 90 12.37 -6.38 -7.98
C VAL A 90 13.28 -6.06 -9.16
N THR A 91 12.97 -6.58 -10.34
CA THR A 91 13.73 -6.34 -11.57
C THR A 91 13.29 -5.09 -12.34
N ALA A 92 12.30 -4.37 -11.84
CA ALA A 92 11.78 -3.17 -12.51
C ALA A 92 12.86 -2.10 -12.65
N SER A 93 12.74 -1.31 -13.71
CA SER A 93 13.66 -0.18 -13.95
C SER A 93 13.26 1.04 -13.12
N MET A 94 14.17 2.00 -13.02
CA MET A 94 13.83 3.30 -12.41
C MET A 94 12.74 4.01 -13.19
N HIS A 95 12.71 3.85 -14.52
CA HIS A 95 11.64 4.41 -15.34
C HIS A 95 10.27 3.87 -14.90
N ASP A 96 10.16 2.56 -14.74
CA ASP A 96 8.92 1.92 -14.29
C ASP A 96 8.50 2.43 -12.92
N LEU A 97 9.46 2.57 -12.01
CA LEU A 97 9.21 3.02 -10.66
C LEU A 97 8.69 4.45 -10.63
N ILE A 98 9.34 5.34 -11.39
CA ILE A 98 8.94 6.74 -11.50
C ILE A 98 7.54 6.84 -12.12
N ASP A 99 7.29 6.04 -13.14
CA ASP A 99 5.99 6.01 -13.82
C ASP A 99 4.87 5.62 -12.85
N ARG A 100 5.09 4.58 -12.04
CA ARG A 100 4.11 4.19 -11.01
C ARG A 100 3.89 5.30 -9.99
N ALA A 101 4.96 5.95 -9.54
CA ALA A 101 4.88 7.00 -8.53
C ALA A 101 4.13 8.24 -9.02
N SER A 102 4.01 8.44 -10.33
CA SER A 102 3.22 9.53 -10.89
C SER A 102 1.74 9.41 -10.53
N ASN A 103 1.27 8.20 -10.30
CA ASN A 103 -0.15 7.91 -10.07
C ASN A 103 -0.44 7.26 -8.73
N GLN A 104 0.57 6.95 -7.94
CA GLN A 104 0.43 6.23 -6.67
C GLN A 104 1.30 6.87 -5.60
N ASN A 105 0.78 6.89 -4.39
CA ASN A 105 1.52 7.45 -3.24
C ASN A 105 2.64 6.54 -2.75
N PHE A 106 2.53 5.24 -3.01
CA PHE A 106 3.61 4.29 -2.80
C PHE A 106 3.52 3.18 -3.84
N VAL A 107 4.63 2.46 -4.01
CA VAL A 107 4.73 1.38 -4.99
C VAL A 107 5.04 0.08 -4.24
N PRO A 108 4.11 -0.88 -4.21
CA PRO A 108 4.42 -2.19 -3.65
C PRO A 108 5.46 -2.89 -4.49
N VAL A 109 6.38 -3.61 -3.84
CA VAL A 109 7.41 -4.38 -4.53
C VAL A 109 7.19 -5.86 -4.23
N VAL A 110 7.13 -6.66 -5.27
CA VAL A 110 6.88 -8.11 -5.17
C VAL A 110 8.01 -8.88 -5.84
N ASP A 111 8.19 -10.12 -5.39
CA ASP A 111 9.13 -11.05 -6.04
C ASP A 111 8.43 -11.77 -7.21
N ASP A 112 9.12 -12.75 -7.80
CA ASP A 112 8.60 -13.48 -8.95
C ASP A 112 7.36 -14.33 -8.65
N TYR A 113 7.11 -14.58 -7.37
CA TYR A 113 5.94 -15.35 -6.93
C TYR A 113 4.78 -14.48 -6.48
N GLY A 114 4.92 -13.14 -6.58
CA GLY A 114 3.90 -12.23 -6.11
C GLY A 114 3.96 -11.92 -4.62
N SER A 115 4.98 -12.43 -3.92
CA SER A 115 5.15 -12.16 -2.50
C SER A 115 5.59 -10.71 -2.27
N PHE A 116 4.92 -10.05 -1.34
CA PHE A 116 5.23 -8.67 -0.98
C PHE A 116 6.53 -8.63 -0.18
N ILE A 117 7.53 -7.94 -0.70
CA ILE A 117 8.83 -7.82 0.00
C ILE A 117 9.01 -6.45 0.65
N GLY A 118 8.16 -5.50 0.31
CA GLY A 118 8.21 -4.16 0.86
C GLY A 118 7.57 -3.16 -0.08
N LEU A 119 7.78 -1.88 0.20
CA LEU A 119 7.25 -0.81 -0.63
C LEU A 119 8.27 0.30 -0.79
N ILE A 120 8.04 1.12 -1.80
CA ILE A 120 8.85 2.31 -2.06
C ILE A 120 7.90 3.49 -2.05
N THR A 121 8.17 4.48 -1.21
CA THR A 121 7.32 5.65 -1.08
C THR A 121 7.56 6.63 -2.23
N ARG A 122 6.53 7.37 -2.59
CA ARG A 122 6.67 8.48 -3.56
C ARG A 122 7.73 9.47 -3.08
N LYS A 123 7.77 9.73 -1.78
CA LYS A 123 8.76 10.63 -1.19
C LYS A 123 10.18 10.18 -1.49
N ALA A 124 10.49 8.90 -1.32
CA ALA A 124 11.82 8.37 -1.60
C ALA A 124 12.20 8.54 -3.06
N ILE A 125 11.25 8.34 -3.97
CA ILE A 125 11.48 8.49 -5.41
C ILE A 125 11.71 9.95 -5.76
N ILE A 126 10.92 10.86 -5.21
CA ILE A 126 11.08 12.29 -5.43
C ILE A 126 12.44 12.77 -4.91
N GLN A 127 12.86 12.30 -3.74
CA GLN A 127 14.17 12.65 -3.19
C GLN A 127 15.30 12.18 -4.12
N TYR A 128 15.19 10.98 -4.67
CA TYR A 128 16.15 10.50 -5.64
C TYR A 128 16.23 11.41 -6.87
N CYS A 129 15.08 11.77 -7.43
CA CYS A 129 15.02 12.65 -8.61
C CYS A 129 15.62 14.02 -8.29
N ARG A 130 15.34 14.57 -7.11
CA ARG A 130 15.91 15.83 -6.67
C ARG A 130 17.43 15.76 -6.62
N ASP A 131 17.96 14.68 -6.05
CA ASP A 131 19.41 14.53 -5.92
C ASP A 131 20.10 14.38 -7.27
N GLN A 132 19.40 13.80 -8.25
CA GLN A 132 19.93 13.71 -9.62
C GLN A 132 19.92 15.06 -10.33
N LEU A 133 18.91 15.88 -10.08
CA LEU A 133 18.77 17.20 -10.72
C LEU A 133 19.62 18.27 -10.03
N PHE A 134 19.84 18.15 -8.73
CA PHE A 134 20.54 19.14 -7.92
C PHE A 134 21.60 18.46 -7.04
N PRO A 135 22.64 17.85 -7.64
CA PRO A 135 23.54 16.96 -6.90
C PRO A 135 24.42 17.66 -5.87
N GLU A 136 24.51 18.99 -5.89
CA GLU A 136 25.35 19.74 -4.97
C GLU A 136 24.62 20.26 -3.75
N ASP A 137 23.32 20.00 -3.65
CA ASP A 137 22.52 20.49 -2.51
C ASP A 137 22.51 19.49 -1.32
#